data_46ebe5ae45ae655a0a3cef43d437100d
#
_entry.id   46ebe5ae45ae655a0a3cef43d437100d
#
_cell.length_a   1.000
_cell.length_b   1.000
_cell.length_c   1.000
_cell.angle_alpha   90.00
_cell.angle_beta   90.00
_cell.angle_gamma   90.00
#
_symmetry.space_group_name_H-M   'P 1'
#
loop_
_entity.id
_entity.type
_entity.pdbx_description
1 polymer ?
#
loop_
_entity_poly.entity_id
_entity_poly.type
_entity_poly.pdbx_seq_one_letter_code
_entity_poly.pdbx_strand_id
1 'polypeptide(L)'
;QLKEQQESANNNGSKAYKYRILIVDDSEMNREILSEILSEEYDIIEADSGDTCIDMLRKYETGISLVLLDIVMPGMDGFGVLNYMNRHHYLEDIPVIMISSEDSAEIVRRAYEMGVSDYINRPFDAGVVHRRVYNTIKLYAKQRRLITLITNQVYEKEKNNRMMVGILSQIVEFRNGESGSHVLNINIFTGMLLESLVQKTDKYNITWSERLLITTASALHDIGKIGIDDKILNKPGRLTDEEFKIMQNHTIIGASILENMGSYQDEELMKVAYQICRWHHERYDGKGYPDGLKGDEIPISAQVVSLADVYDALVSERVYKKAYSHEKAIEMIINGECGCFNPILLECLLDIQDRIKRKMKTSTPEDNPFKKREKKAELKEFENAKEDFMDVVSKNMEKEYTNLENDELVDFSRGGAKPRF
;
A
#
# COMPACT_ATOMS: atom_id res chain seq x y z
N GLN A 1 -21.87 18.01 -28.66
CA GLN A 1 -21.59 18.22 -27.22
C GLN A 1 -20.28 17.59 -26.73
N LEU A 2 -19.85 16.40 -27.20
CA LEU A 2 -18.55 15.81 -26.83
C LEU A 2 -17.35 16.40 -27.60
N LYS A 3 -17.58 16.93 -28.81
CA LYS A 3 -16.55 17.66 -29.58
C LYS A 3 -16.37 19.10 -29.10
N GLU A 4 -17.43 19.76 -28.69
CA GLU A 4 -17.37 21.11 -28.12
C GLU A 4 -16.72 21.17 -26.72
N GLN A 5 -16.78 20.08 -25.95
CA GLN A 5 -16.04 19.96 -24.66
C GLN A 5 -14.54 19.70 -24.85
N GLN A 6 -14.12 19.13 -25.98
CA GLN A 6 -12.69 18.97 -26.31
C GLN A 6 -12.06 20.23 -26.90
N GLU A 7 -12.82 21.10 -27.55
CA GLU A 7 -12.32 22.38 -28.08
C GLU A 7 -12.24 23.46 -27.02
N SER A 8 -13.08 23.43 -25.98
CA SER A 8 -13.00 24.40 -24.87
C SER A 8 -11.87 24.11 -23.86
N ALA A 9 -11.31 22.91 -23.84
CA ALA A 9 -10.13 22.56 -23.05
C ALA A 9 -8.80 23.01 -23.68
N ASN A 10 -8.79 23.36 -24.96
CA ASN A 10 -7.58 23.75 -25.68
C ASN A 10 -7.33 25.29 -25.72
N ASN A 11 -8.19 26.10 -25.10
CA ASN A 11 -8.08 27.57 -25.22
C ASN A 11 -7.80 28.30 -23.90
N ASN A 12 -7.46 27.60 -22.81
CA ASN A 12 -6.84 28.22 -21.66
C ASN A 12 -5.33 27.99 -21.76
N GLY A 13 -4.59 29.04 -22.01
CA GLY A 13 -3.13 29.11 -22.12
C GLY A 13 -2.42 28.58 -20.88
N SER A 14 -2.45 27.28 -20.66
CA SER A 14 -1.54 26.60 -19.78
C SER A 14 -0.17 26.61 -20.44
N LYS A 15 0.82 27.34 -19.89
CA LYS A 15 2.23 27.13 -20.20
C LYS A 15 2.47 25.61 -20.23
N ALA A 16 2.75 25.07 -21.43
CA ALA A 16 3.10 23.66 -21.54
C ALA A 16 4.24 23.39 -20.56
N TYR A 17 4.04 22.43 -19.67
CA TYR A 17 5.04 22.05 -18.65
C TYR A 17 6.24 21.49 -19.42
N LYS A 18 7.34 22.27 -19.49
CA LYS A 18 8.58 21.81 -20.09
C LYS A 18 9.32 20.89 -19.10
N TYR A 19 9.81 19.77 -19.58
CA TYR A 19 10.73 18.92 -18.80
C TYR A 19 11.98 19.70 -18.43
N ARG A 20 12.46 19.56 -17.20
CA ARG A 20 13.65 20.27 -16.70
C ARG A 20 14.88 19.38 -16.77
N ILE A 21 15.94 19.90 -17.40
CA ILE A 21 17.22 19.21 -17.55
C ILE A 21 18.27 19.96 -16.72
N LEU A 22 19.01 19.23 -15.89
CA LEU A 22 20.18 19.73 -15.20
C LEU A 22 21.42 19.40 -16.00
N ILE A 23 22.15 20.41 -16.46
CA ILE A 23 23.45 20.29 -17.14
C ILE A 23 24.56 20.54 -16.13
N VAL A 24 25.45 19.57 -15.97
CA VAL A 24 26.55 19.60 -15.01
C VAL A 24 27.87 19.43 -15.75
N ASP A 25 28.66 20.50 -15.85
CA ASP A 25 29.97 20.52 -16.55
C ASP A 25 30.77 21.71 -15.98
N ASP A 26 32.06 21.57 -15.75
CA ASP A 26 32.92 22.67 -15.25
C ASP A 26 33.22 23.72 -16.31
N SER A 27 33.12 23.36 -17.60
CA SER A 27 33.33 24.27 -18.73
C SER A 27 32.06 25.03 -19.06
N GLU A 28 32.10 26.36 -18.92
CA GLU A 28 31.00 27.27 -19.30
C GLU A 28 30.61 27.09 -20.79
N MET A 29 31.60 26.95 -21.67
CA MET A 29 31.35 26.74 -23.11
C MET A 29 30.57 25.45 -23.38
N ASN A 30 30.86 24.38 -22.67
CA ASN A 30 30.10 23.14 -22.83
C ASN A 30 28.66 23.26 -22.36
N ARG A 31 28.43 23.95 -21.24
CA ARG A 31 27.07 24.23 -20.73
C ARG A 31 26.30 25.09 -21.73
N GLU A 32 26.92 26.16 -22.27
CA GLU A 32 26.29 27.00 -23.28
C GLU A 32 25.89 26.21 -24.54
N ILE A 33 26.80 25.38 -25.08
CA ILE A 33 26.50 24.55 -26.26
C ILE A 33 25.31 23.62 -26.00
N LEU A 34 25.30 22.90 -24.87
CA LEU A 34 24.22 21.98 -24.52
C LEU A 34 22.91 22.75 -24.25
N SER A 35 22.99 23.90 -23.61
CA SER A 35 21.86 24.78 -23.38
C SER A 35 21.25 25.31 -24.69
N GLU A 36 22.09 25.72 -25.67
CA GLU A 36 21.64 26.15 -26.99
C GLU A 36 20.92 25.01 -27.73
N ILE A 37 21.46 23.78 -27.68
CA ILE A 37 20.85 22.61 -28.33
C ILE A 37 19.47 22.27 -27.73
N LEU A 38 19.25 22.46 -26.40
CA LEU A 38 18.12 21.89 -25.68
C LEU A 38 17.08 22.91 -25.20
N SER A 39 17.42 24.21 -25.11
CA SER A 39 16.57 25.24 -24.48
C SER A 39 15.26 25.54 -25.24
N GLU A 40 15.19 25.20 -26.52
CA GLU A 40 13.94 25.37 -27.28
C GLU A 40 12.80 24.49 -26.73
N GLU A 41 13.11 23.25 -26.37
CA GLU A 41 12.11 22.25 -25.93
C GLU A 41 12.08 22.04 -24.41
N TYR A 42 13.19 22.31 -23.71
CA TYR A 42 13.39 21.98 -22.29
C TYR A 42 13.65 23.22 -21.43
N ASP A 43 13.36 23.10 -20.13
CA ASP A 43 13.72 24.07 -19.09
C ASP A 43 15.13 23.69 -18.59
N ILE A 44 16.13 24.54 -18.82
CA ILE A 44 17.52 24.23 -18.51
C ILE A 44 17.94 24.87 -17.20
N ILE A 45 18.54 24.08 -16.32
CA ILE A 45 19.28 24.55 -15.14
C ILE A 45 20.72 24.05 -15.24
N GLU A 46 21.66 24.83 -14.74
CA GLU A 46 23.10 24.57 -14.88
C GLU A 46 23.76 24.43 -13.52
N ALA A 47 24.78 23.57 -13.47
CA ALA A 47 25.70 23.43 -12.36
C ALA A 47 27.12 23.38 -12.91
N ASP A 48 28.05 24.09 -12.30
CA ASP A 48 29.46 24.20 -12.70
C ASP A 48 30.37 23.21 -11.96
N SER A 49 29.81 22.41 -11.08
CA SER A 49 30.55 21.46 -10.23
C SER A 49 29.63 20.36 -9.68
N GLY A 50 30.23 19.27 -9.18
CA GLY A 50 29.52 18.21 -8.50
C GLY A 50 28.77 18.69 -7.24
N ASP A 51 29.37 19.61 -6.48
CA ASP A 51 28.76 20.14 -5.27
C ASP A 51 27.52 20.99 -5.61
N THR A 52 27.61 21.87 -6.61
CA THR A 52 26.46 22.65 -7.10
C THR A 52 25.36 21.74 -7.65
N CYS A 53 25.73 20.64 -8.32
CA CYS A 53 24.79 19.62 -8.77
C CYS A 53 23.98 19.04 -7.61
N ILE A 54 24.65 18.65 -6.52
CA ILE A 54 23.97 18.13 -5.33
C ILE A 54 22.99 19.15 -4.73
N ASP A 55 23.38 20.42 -4.66
CA ASP A 55 22.51 21.47 -4.17
C ASP A 55 21.27 21.66 -5.06
N MET A 56 21.43 21.52 -6.39
CA MET A 56 20.31 21.56 -7.33
C MET A 56 19.40 20.33 -7.19
N LEU A 57 19.94 19.13 -6.99
CA LEU A 57 19.17 17.91 -6.73
C LEU A 57 18.33 18.07 -5.47
N ARG A 58 18.91 18.56 -4.38
CA ARG A 58 18.17 18.82 -3.11
C ARG A 58 17.10 19.89 -3.27
N LYS A 59 17.34 20.92 -4.06
CA LYS A 59 16.40 22.05 -4.24
C LYS A 59 15.21 21.69 -5.09
N TYR A 60 15.41 20.89 -6.13
CA TYR A 60 14.37 20.62 -7.14
C TYR A 60 13.80 19.22 -7.04
N GLU A 61 14.48 18.29 -6.34
CA GLU A 61 14.07 16.90 -6.14
C GLU A 61 13.51 16.26 -7.43
N THR A 62 12.29 15.71 -7.37
CA THR A 62 11.61 15.10 -8.52
C THR A 62 11.23 16.06 -9.65
N GLY A 63 11.46 17.37 -9.46
CA GLY A 63 11.28 18.39 -10.50
C GLY A 63 12.32 18.37 -11.62
N ILE A 64 13.44 17.59 -11.46
CA ILE A 64 14.43 17.36 -12.50
C ILE A 64 14.03 16.13 -13.29
N SER A 65 14.00 16.24 -14.60
CA SER A 65 13.57 15.15 -15.52
C SER A 65 14.76 14.38 -16.13
N LEU A 66 15.95 14.95 -16.13
CA LEU A 66 17.19 14.35 -16.63
C LEU A 66 18.40 15.15 -16.13
N VAL A 67 19.50 14.45 -15.87
CA VAL A 67 20.83 15.06 -15.62
C VAL A 67 21.75 14.72 -16.78
N LEU A 68 22.37 15.76 -17.37
CA LEU A 68 23.53 15.62 -18.24
C LEU A 68 24.76 15.87 -17.37
N LEU A 69 25.64 14.89 -17.20
CA LEU A 69 26.70 14.90 -16.19
C LEU A 69 28.07 14.69 -16.83
N ASP A 70 28.94 15.66 -16.74
CA ASP A 70 30.35 15.47 -17.11
C ASP A 70 31.05 14.54 -16.10
N ILE A 71 31.95 13.70 -16.64
CA ILE A 71 32.76 12.78 -15.83
C ILE A 71 33.88 13.53 -15.13
N VAL A 72 34.58 14.40 -15.83
CA VAL A 72 35.82 15.02 -15.34
C VAL A 72 35.54 16.45 -14.89
N MET A 73 35.43 16.63 -13.59
CA MET A 73 35.26 17.94 -12.98
C MET A 73 36.20 18.10 -11.79
N PRO A 74 36.67 19.34 -11.50
CA PRO A 74 37.46 19.62 -10.30
C PRO A 74 36.64 19.34 -9.00
N GLY A 75 37.31 18.77 -8.01
CA GLY A 75 36.68 18.46 -6.73
C GLY A 75 35.89 17.16 -6.81
N MET A 76 34.53 17.25 -6.77
CA MET A 76 33.67 16.09 -6.94
C MET A 76 33.44 15.80 -8.43
N ASP A 77 33.99 14.67 -8.90
CA ASP A 77 33.81 14.18 -10.27
C ASP A 77 32.40 13.62 -10.53
N GLY A 78 32.11 13.29 -11.81
CA GLY A 78 30.80 12.74 -12.17
C GLY A 78 30.48 11.40 -11.50
N PHE A 79 31.45 10.56 -11.22
CA PHE A 79 31.24 9.32 -10.48
C PHE A 79 30.93 9.57 -8.99
N GLY A 80 31.49 10.62 -8.40
CA GLY A 80 31.15 11.07 -7.07
C GLY A 80 29.68 11.53 -6.98
N VAL A 81 29.21 12.26 -7.98
CA VAL A 81 27.80 12.68 -8.10
C VAL A 81 26.87 11.45 -8.25
N LEU A 82 27.22 10.50 -9.13
CA LEU A 82 26.45 9.25 -9.30
C LEU A 82 26.35 8.45 -8.01
N ASN A 83 27.46 8.34 -7.27
CA ASN A 83 27.47 7.64 -5.98
C ASN A 83 26.56 8.32 -4.96
N TYR A 84 26.55 9.66 -4.96
CA TYR A 84 25.59 10.43 -4.13
C TYR A 84 24.14 10.16 -4.55
N MET A 85 23.86 10.25 -5.86
CA MET A 85 22.51 10.00 -6.40
C MET A 85 22.02 8.59 -6.08
N ASN A 86 22.88 7.58 -6.20
CA ASN A 86 22.53 6.20 -5.86
C ASN A 86 22.22 6.02 -4.37
N ARG A 87 23.07 6.55 -3.48
CA ARG A 87 22.86 6.46 -2.03
C ARG A 87 21.59 7.14 -1.54
N HIS A 88 21.13 8.15 -2.27
CA HIS A 88 19.92 8.91 -1.94
C HIS A 88 18.72 8.57 -2.83
N HIS A 89 18.80 7.45 -3.57
CA HIS A 89 17.73 6.94 -4.44
C HIS A 89 17.29 7.87 -5.58
N TYR A 90 18.06 8.89 -5.94
CA TYR A 90 17.71 9.79 -7.04
C TYR A 90 17.76 9.10 -8.42
N LEU A 91 18.60 8.07 -8.61
CA LEU A 91 18.70 7.35 -9.89
C LEU A 91 17.46 6.55 -10.25
N GLU A 92 16.63 6.20 -9.27
CA GLU A 92 15.35 5.52 -9.49
C GLU A 92 14.37 6.41 -10.27
N ASP A 93 14.43 7.73 -10.01
CA ASP A 93 13.50 8.70 -10.58
C ASP A 93 14.12 9.63 -11.62
N ILE A 94 15.41 9.90 -11.55
CA ILE A 94 16.09 10.88 -12.39
C ILE A 94 17.14 10.19 -13.26
N PRO A 95 16.87 10.01 -14.57
CA PRO A 95 17.86 9.44 -15.48
C PRO A 95 19.08 10.34 -15.60
N VAL A 96 20.25 9.70 -15.74
CA VAL A 96 21.51 10.38 -15.97
C VAL A 96 22.09 9.97 -17.32
N ILE A 97 22.48 10.94 -18.12
CA ILE A 97 23.31 10.75 -19.31
C ILE A 97 24.68 11.30 -18.99
N MET A 98 25.69 10.45 -18.99
CA MET A 98 27.07 10.91 -18.82
C MET A 98 27.67 11.49 -20.09
N ILE A 99 28.54 12.48 -19.90
CA ILE A 99 29.26 13.16 -20.97
C ILE A 99 30.76 12.97 -20.73
N SER A 100 31.52 12.65 -21.79
CA SER A 100 32.97 12.56 -21.66
C SER A 100 33.69 12.78 -22.99
N SER A 101 34.94 13.19 -22.90
CA SER A 101 35.90 13.17 -24.00
C SER A 101 36.72 11.87 -24.06
N GLU A 102 36.61 11.01 -23.04
CA GLU A 102 37.34 9.76 -22.94
C GLU A 102 36.50 8.58 -23.43
N ASP A 103 36.96 7.88 -24.47
CA ASP A 103 36.25 6.72 -25.08
C ASP A 103 36.74 5.38 -24.53
N SER A 104 37.31 5.34 -23.30
CA SER A 104 37.75 4.06 -22.77
C SER A 104 36.57 3.17 -22.44
N ALA A 105 36.56 1.95 -22.97
CA ALA A 105 35.50 0.97 -22.71
C ALA A 105 35.32 0.66 -21.21
N GLU A 106 36.36 0.88 -20.41
CA GLU A 106 36.31 0.68 -18.97
C GLU A 106 35.49 1.75 -18.25
N ILE A 107 35.65 3.01 -18.63
CA ILE A 107 34.91 4.14 -18.08
C ILE A 107 33.41 4.01 -18.45
N VAL A 108 33.12 3.69 -19.70
CA VAL A 108 31.75 3.51 -20.18
C VAL A 108 31.05 2.34 -19.43
N ARG A 109 31.75 1.20 -19.29
CA ARG A 109 31.21 0.05 -18.54
C ARG A 109 30.93 0.42 -17.09
N ARG A 110 31.89 1.08 -16.41
CA ARG A 110 31.69 1.54 -15.02
C ARG A 110 30.50 2.48 -14.85
N ALA A 111 30.30 3.39 -15.82
CA ALA A 111 29.13 4.28 -15.79
C ALA A 111 27.81 3.51 -15.84
N TYR A 112 27.67 2.53 -16.74
CA TYR A 112 26.47 1.70 -16.81
C TYR A 112 26.27 0.81 -15.57
N GLU A 113 27.36 0.22 -15.03
CA GLU A 113 27.30 -0.55 -13.77
C GLU A 113 26.83 0.31 -12.57
N MET A 114 27.01 1.63 -12.63
CA MET A 114 26.52 2.56 -11.62
C MET A 114 25.10 3.10 -11.89
N GLY A 115 24.42 2.62 -12.93
CA GLY A 115 23.01 2.96 -13.20
C GLY A 115 22.81 4.14 -14.15
N VAL A 116 23.80 4.52 -14.94
CA VAL A 116 23.66 5.56 -15.96
C VAL A 116 22.76 5.08 -17.09
N SER A 117 21.84 5.93 -17.52
CA SER A 117 20.86 5.59 -18.56
C SER A 117 21.44 5.64 -19.97
N ASP A 118 22.39 6.53 -20.23
CA ASP A 118 23.06 6.66 -21.53
C ASP A 118 24.38 7.45 -21.41
N TYR A 119 25.11 7.55 -22.52
CA TYR A 119 26.44 8.15 -22.59
C TYR A 119 26.61 8.97 -23.88
N ILE A 120 27.19 10.16 -23.79
CA ILE A 120 27.44 11.06 -24.93
C ILE A 120 28.93 11.41 -25.01
N ASN A 121 29.53 11.19 -26.18
CA ASN A 121 30.93 11.55 -26.43
C ASN A 121 31.06 12.99 -26.92
N ARG A 122 32.19 13.62 -26.60
CA ARG A 122 32.63 14.87 -27.22
C ARG A 122 33.49 14.59 -28.47
N PRO A 123 33.40 15.42 -29.52
CA PRO A 123 32.64 16.66 -29.65
C PRO A 123 31.14 16.41 -29.79
N PHE A 124 30.31 17.38 -29.33
CA PHE A 124 28.85 17.25 -29.41
C PHE A 124 28.32 17.30 -30.84
N ASP A 125 27.53 16.30 -31.21
CA ASP A 125 26.66 16.36 -32.36
C ASP A 125 25.24 16.73 -31.85
N ALA A 126 24.71 17.88 -32.29
CA ALA A 126 23.44 18.40 -31.80
C ALA A 126 22.28 17.42 -32.04
N GLY A 127 22.27 16.73 -33.19
CA GLY A 127 21.21 15.73 -33.49
C GLY A 127 21.28 14.50 -32.59
N VAL A 128 22.50 14.05 -32.23
CA VAL A 128 22.71 12.92 -31.34
C VAL A 128 22.32 13.30 -29.91
N VAL A 129 22.77 14.45 -29.38
CA VAL A 129 22.43 14.95 -28.06
C VAL A 129 20.91 15.04 -27.92
N HIS A 130 20.26 15.77 -28.84
CA HIS A 130 18.81 15.94 -28.84
C HIS A 130 18.07 14.58 -28.84
N ARG A 131 18.49 13.66 -29.71
CA ARG A 131 17.83 12.34 -29.82
C ARG A 131 17.99 11.48 -28.57
N ARG A 132 19.17 11.46 -27.94
CA ARG A 132 19.41 10.70 -26.71
C ARG A 132 18.61 11.26 -25.55
N VAL A 133 18.65 12.59 -25.36
CA VAL A 133 17.87 13.28 -24.34
C VAL A 133 16.37 13.02 -24.51
N TYR A 134 15.84 13.21 -25.73
CA TYR A 134 14.44 12.95 -26.03
C TYR A 134 14.03 11.50 -25.75
N ASN A 135 14.80 10.53 -26.20
CA ASN A 135 14.50 9.11 -26.01
C ASN A 135 14.53 8.72 -24.51
N THR A 136 15.52 9.21 -23.77
CA THR A 136 15.65 8.93 -22.33
C THR A 136 14.50 9.54 -21.56
N ILE A 137 14.18 10.81 -21.75
CA ILE A 137 13.04 11.46 -21.08
C ILE A 137 11.73 10.75 -21.44
N LYS A 138 11.52 10.40 -22.71
CA LYS A 138 10.31 9.71 -23.15
C LYS A 138 10.17 8.30 -22.54
N LEU A 139 11.26 7.56 -22.41
CA LEU A 139 11.28 6.24 -21.77
C LEU A 139 10.87 6.34 -20.30
N TYR A 140 11.53 7.21 -19.56
CA TYR A 140 11.25 7.41 -18.13
C TYR A 140 9.85 7.98 -17.88
N ALA A 141 9.39 8.92 -18.69
CA ALA A 141 8.02 9.43 -18.61
C ALA A 141 6.98 8.32 -18.87
N LYS A 142 7.25 7.41 -19.82
CA LYS A 142 6.39 6.25 -20.08
C LYS A 142 6.39 5.28 -18.90
N GLN A 143 7.55 4.99 -18.32
CA GLN A 143 7.71 4.12 -17.16
C GLN A 143 6.93 4.68 -15.96
N ARG A 144 7.12 5.95 -15.59
CA ARG A 144 6.37 6.62 -14.52
C ARG A 144 4.86 6.57 -14.76
N ARG A 145 4.42 6.81 -16.01
CA ARG A 145 2.99 6.71 -16.35
C ARG A 145 2.45 5.29 -16.13
N LEU A 146 3.21 4.26 -16.50
CA LEU A 146 2.81 2.87 -16.30
C LEU A 146 2.72 2.54 -14.82
N ILE A 147 3.71 2.93 -14.00
CA ILE A 147 3.69 2.74 -12.55
C ILE A 147 2.45 3.41 -11.95
N THR A 148 2.18 4.66 -12.31
CA THR A 148 0.99 5.40 -11.83
C THR A 148 -0.31 4.70 -12.23
N LEU A 149 -0.42 4.19 -13.47
CA LEU A 149 -1.61 3.47 -13.93
C LEU A 149 -1.81 2.16 -13.17
N ILE A 150 -0.75 1.38 -12.98
CA ILE A 150 -0.80 0.11 -12.24
C ILE A 150 -1.22 0.38 -10.78
N THR A 151 -0.59 1.34 -10.13
CA THR A 151 -0.91 1.72 -8.75
C THR A 151 -2.37 2.14 -8.61
N ASN A 152 -2.86 2.97 -9.52
CA ASN A 152 -4.27 3.39 -9.52
C ASN A 152 -5.22 2.20 -9.75
N GLN A 153 -4.88 1.26 -10.64
CA GLN A 153 -5.69 0.06 -10.88
C GLN A 153 -5.74 -0.85 -9.65
N VAL A 154 -4.60 -1.09 -9.01
CA VAL A 154 -4.55 -1.91 -7.78
C VAL A 154 -5.39 -1.26 -6.68
N TYR A 155 -5.26 0.05 -6.51
CA TYR A 155 -6.05 0.80 -5.55
C TYR A 155 -7.57 0.70 -5.81
N GLU A 156 -8.01 0.95 -7.04
CA GLU A 156 -9.44 0.86 -7.37
C GLU A 156 -9.96 -0.59 -7.21
N LYS A 157 -9.14 -1.60 -7.53
CA LYS A 157 -9.47 -3.01 -7.29
C LYS A 157 -9.70 -3.27 -5.80
N GLU A 158 -8.78 -2.83 -4.94
CA GLU A 158 -8.90 -2.99 -3.49
C GLU A 158 -10.12 -2.26 -2.90
N LYS A 159 -10.36 -1.04 -3.34
CA LYS A 159 -11.54 -0.26 -2.94
C LYS A 159 -12.83 -0.97 -3.33
N ASN A 160 -12.89 -1.51 -4.55
CA ASN A 160 -14.05 -2.25 -5.03
C ASN A 160 -14.27 -3.54 -4.22
N ASN A 161 -13.19 -4.28 -3.92
CA ASN A 161 -13.26 -5.48 -3.09
C ASN A 161 -13.84 -5.16 -1.69
N ARG A 162 -13.33 -4.13 -1.03
CA ARG A 162 -13.85 -3.70 0.29
C ARG A 162 -15.31 -3.28 0.23
N MET A 163 -15.70 -2.54 -0.80
CA MET A 163 -17.08 -2.13 -1.00
C MET A 163 -18.00 -3.34 -1.18
N MET A 164 -17.60 -4.32 -2.02
CA MET A 164 -18.38 -5.54 -2.26
C MET A 164 -18.51 -6.39 -0.99
N VAL A 165 -17.41 -6.60 -0.26
CA VAL A 165 -17.41 -7.30 1.03
C VAL A 165 -18.31 -6.58 2.03
N GLY A 166 -18.22 -5.26 2.12
CA GLY A 166 -19.07 -4.45 3.00
C GLY A 166 -20.57 -4.57 2.66
N ILE A 167 -20.93 -4.54 1.37
CA ILE A 167 -22.32 -4.71 0.93
C ILE A 167 -22.85 -6.10 1.29
N LEU A 168 -22.07 -7.16 1.03
CA LEU A 168 -22.45 -8.53 1.37
C LEU A 168 -22.68 -8.69 2.86
N SER A 169 -21.79 -8.16 3.69
CA SER A 169 -21.91 -8.19 5.14
C SER A 169 -23.14 -7.42 5.63
N GLN A 170 -23.40 -6.23 5.08
CA GLN A 170 -24.59 -5.46 5.41
C GLN A 170 -25.90 -6.17 5.05
N ILE A 171 -25.92 -6.93 3.94
CA ILE A 171 -27.12 -7.73 3.59
C ILE A 171 -27.39 -8.80 4.65
N VAL A 172 -26.33 -9.45 5.15
CA VAL A 172 -26.48 -10.47 6.21
C VAL A 172 -26.93 -9.82 7.52
N GLU A 173 -26.33 -8.70 7.91
CA GLU A 173 -26.71 -7.99 9.13
C GLU A 173 -28.12 -7.38 9.09
N PHE A 174 -28.54 -6.88 7.92
CA PHE A 174 -29.91 -6.41 7.74
C PHE A 174 -30.94 -7.48 8.09
N ARG A 175 -30.63 -8.76 7.80
CA ARG A 175 -31.46 -9.89 8.18
C ARG A 175 -31.52 -10.10 9.70
N ASN A 176 -30.50 -9.74 10.43
CA ASN A 176 -30.38 -9.88 11.88
C ASN A 176 -30.98 -8.70 12.66
N GLY A 177 -31.51 -7.67 11.97
CA GLY A 177 -31.96 -6.44 12.60
C GLY A 177 -30.85 -5.63 13.27
N GLU A 178 -29.58 -5.94 12.98
CA GLU A 178 -28.42 -5.17 13.45
C GLU A 178 -28.24 -3.91 12.58
N SER A 179 -27.65 -2.87 13.16
CA SER A 179 -27.41 -1.64 12.42
C SER A 179 -26.19 -1.80 11.51
N GLY A 180 -26.27 -1.32 10.27
CA GLY A 180 -25.15 -1.37 9.33
C GLY A 180 -23.85 -0.66 9.79
N SER A 181 -23.85 -0.07 10.98
CA SER A 181 -22.67 0.49 11.63
C SER A 181 -21.76 -0.59 12.25
N HIS A 182 -22.30 -1.78 12.57
CA HIS A 182 -21.52 -2.86 13.19
C HIS A 182 -20.33 -3.30 12.32
N VAL A 183 -20.55 -3.65 11.05
CA VAL A 183 -19.47 -4.03 10.11
C VAL A 183 -18.39 -2.96 10.02
N LEU A 184 -18.81 -1.69 9.92
CA LEU A 184 -17.86 -0.57 9.85
C LEU A 184 -17.04 -0.45 11.13
N ASN A 185 -17.66 -0.59 12.29
CA ASN A 185 -16.98 -0.53 13.58
C ASN A 185 -15.98 -1.69 13.72
N ILE A 186 -16.37 -2.92 13.37
CA ILE A 186 -15.48 -4.09 13.42
C ILE A 186 -14.23 -3.85 12.55
N ASN A 187 -14.39 -3.35 11.32
CA ASN A 187 -13.26 -3.03 10.44
C ASN A 187 -12.33 -1.99 11.09
N ILE A 188 -12.90 -0.91 11.62
CA ILE A 188 -12.11 0.17 12.26
C ILE A 188 -11.37 -0.37 13.48
N PHE A 189 -12.02 -1.11 14.36
CA PHE A 189 -11.41 -1.62 15.59
C PHE A 189 -10.35 -2.67 15.30
N THR A 190 -10.62 -3.58 14.34
CA THR A 190 -9.65 -4.55 13.85
C THR A 190 -8.39 -3.86 13.32
N GLY A 191 -8.54 -2.83 12.49
CA GLY A 191 -7.41 -2.06 11.96
C GLY A 191 -6.59 -1.38 13.07
N MET A 192 -7.24 -0.73 14.04
CA MET A 192 -6.57 -0.09 15.16
C MET A 192 -5.82 -1.09 16.06
N LEU A 193 -6.42 -2.25 16.33
CA LEU A 193 -5.78 -3.32 17.11
C LEU A 193 -4.55 -3.88 16.41
N LEU A 194 -4.65 -4.14 15.10
CA LEU A 194 -3.53 -4.63 14.29
C LEU A 194 -2.39 -3.60 14.22
N GLU A 195 -2.71 -2.32 14.09
CA GLU A 195 -1.71 -1.24 14.11
C GLU A 195 -0.93 -1.21 15.43
N SER A 196 -1.62 -1.32 16.57
CA SER A 196 -0.98 -1.39 17.88
C SER A 196 -0.18 -2.68 18.07
N LEU A 197 -0.70 -3.82 17.58
CA LEU A 197 -0.07 -5.13 17.72
C LEU A 197 1.30 -5.19 17.05
N VAL A 198 1.43 -4.68 15.81
CA VAL A 198 2.71 -4.69 15.08
C VAL A 198 3.75 -3.75 15.68
N GLN A 199 3.32 -2.73 16.46
CA GLN A 199 4.23 -1.87 17.20
C GLN A 199 4.74 -2.51 18.48
N LYS A 200 4.00 -3.49 19.04
CA LYS A 200 4.33 -4.16 20.30
C LYS A 200 5.16 -5.43 20.11
N THR A 201 5.01 -6.15 19.02
CA THR A 201 5.64 -7.45 18.85
C THR A 201 5.82 -7.85 17.40
N ASP A 202 6.96 -8.45 17.10
CA ASP A 202 7.25 -9.11 15.81
C ASP A 202 6.81 -10.58 15.79
N LYS A 203 6.23 -11.09 16.88
CA LYS A 203 5.85 -12.50 17.02
C LYS A 203 5.00 -13.02 15.87
N TYR A 204 4.10 -12.19 15.35
CA TYR A 204 3.13 -12.62 14.33
C TYR A 204 3.57 -12.20 12.92
N ASN A 205 4.66 -11.43 12.79
CA ASN A 205 5.26 -10.99 11.51
C ASN A 205 4.22 -10.48 10.47
N ILE A 206 3.25 -9.68 10.95
CA ILE A 206 2.12 -9.21 10.14
C ILE A 206 2.56 -8.05 9.26
N THR A 207 2.59 -8.29 7.96
CA THR A 207 2.86 -7.28 6.94
C THR A 207 1.71 -6.27 6.80
N TRP A 208 1.97 -5.14 6.12
CA TRP A 208 0.92 -4.18 5.80
C TRP A 208 -0.20 -4.80 4.96
N SER A 209 0.13 -5.64 3.97
CA SER A 209 -0.84 -6.36 3.14
C SER A 209 -1.73 -7.29 3.96
N GLU A 210 -1.15 -8.05 4.90
CA GLU A 210 -1.93 -8.93 5.78
C GLU A 210 -2.84 -8.15 6.73
N ARG A 211 -2.40 -6.99 7.26
CA ARG A 211 -3.28 -6.11 8.04
C ARG A 211 -4.50 -5.69 7.24
N LEU A 212 -4.29 -5.32 5.98
CA LEU A 212 -5.36 -4.93 5.08
C LEU A 212 -6.33 -6.08 4.81
N LEU A 213 -5.80 -7.29 4.54
CA LEU A 213 -6.59 -8.50 4.33
C LEU A 213 -7.43 -8.85 5.56
N ILE A 214 -6.83 -8.87 6.76
CA ILE A 214 -7.53 -9.16 8.01
C ILE A 214 -8.63 -8.13 8.26
N THR A 215 -8.34 -6.84 8.07
CA THR A 215 -9.32 -5.77 8.23
C THR A 215 -10.49 -5.92 7.25
N THR A 216 -10.22 -6.24 5.98
CA THR A 216 -11.27 -6.45 4.97
C THR A 216 -12.08 -7.70 5.29
N ALA A 217 -11.41 -8.81 5.62
CA ALA A 217 -12.04 -10.08 5.93
C ALA A 217 -12.87 -10.05 7.22
N SER A 218 -12.57 -9.15 8.18
CA SER A 218 -13.30 -9.02 9.44
C SER A 218 -14.79 -8.74 9.22
N ALA A 219 -15.16 -8.07 8.14
CA ALA A 219 -16.54 -7.83 7.76
C ALA A 219 -17.34 -9.12 7.51
N LEU A 220 -16.67 -10.23 7.14
CA LEU A 220 -17.29 -11.51 6.81
C LEU A 220 -17.46 -12.44 8.02
N HIS A 221 -17.02 -12.08 9.23
CA HIS A 221 -17.01 -12.97 10.40
C HIS A 221 -18.36 -13.68 10.62
N ASP A 222 -19.44 -12.98 10.40
CA ASP A 222 -20.82 -13.42 10.63
C ASP A 222 -21.59 -13.84 9.37
N ILE A 223 -20.91 -14.02 8.22
CA ILE A 223 -21.58 -14.38 6.95
C ILE A 223 -22.43 -15.66 7.06
N GLY A 224 -22.03 -16.58 7.93
CA GLY A 224 -22.75 -17.83 8.15
C GLY A 224 -24.09 -17.70 8.85
N LYS A 225 -24.43 -16.54 9.43
CA LYS A 225 -25.76 -16.25 9.96
C LYS A 225 -26.86 -16.35 8.89
N ILE A 226 -26.47 -16.29 7.60
CA ILE A 226 -27.42 -16.53 6.49
C ILE A 226 -28.04 -17.91 6.53
N GLY A 227 -27.39 -18.91 7.11
CA GLY A 227 -27.88 -20.27 7.24
C GLY A 227 -28.66 -20.57 8.53
N ILE A 228 -28.83 -19.58 9.41
CA ILE A 228 -29.57 -19.74 10.67
C ILE A 228 -31.06 -19.42 10.46
N ASP A 229 -31.96 -20.22 11.05
CA ASP A 229 -33.41 -19.97 10.96
C ASP A 229 -33.79 -18.65 11.64
N ASP A 230 -34.68 -17.87 11.02
CA ASP A 230 -35.10 -16.55 11.52
C ASP A 230 -35.75 -16.61 12.91
N LYS A 231 -36.39 -17.73 13.25
CA LYS A 231 -36.99 -17.91 14.58
C LYS A 231 -35.94 -17.97 15.69
N ILE A 232 -34.72 -18.42 15.38
CA ILE A 232 -33.62 -18.45 16.33
C ILE A 232 -32.82 -17.15 16.23
N LEU A 233 -32.52 -16.72 15.01
CA LEU A 233 -31.70 -15.53 14.74
C LEU A 233 -32.35 -14.26 15.33
N ASN A 234 -33.63 -14.08 15.12
CA ASN A 234 -34.42 -12.90 15.55
C ASN A 234 -35.33 -13.17 16.77
N LYS A 235 -34.99 -14.19 17.57
CA LYS A 235 -35.80 -14.54 18.74
C LYS A 235 -35.86 -13.38 19.74
N PRO A 236 -37.06 -12.92 20.13
CA PRO A 236 -37.20 -11.90 21.15
C PRO A 236 -36.97 -12.49 22.56
N GLY A 237 -35.70 -12.57 22.96
CA GLY A 237 -35.31 -13.07 24.28
C GLY A 237 -34.06 -13.94 24.27
N ARG A 238 -33.79 -14.61 25.40
CA ARG A 238 -32.64 -15.50 25.50
C ARG A 238 -32.87 -16.80 24.72
N LEU A 239 -31.85 -17.27 24.04
CA LEU A 239 -31.85 -18.59 23.40
C LEU A 239 -31.80 -19.68 24.48
N THR A 240 -32.49 -20.81 24.22
CA THR A 240 -32.27 -22.04 25.01
C THR A 240 -30.89 -22.62 24.68
N ASP A 241 -30.45 -23.61 25.43
CA ASP A 241 -29.13 -24.26 25.18
C ASP A 241 -29.10 -24.95 23.81
N GLU A 242 -30.23 -25.52 23.37
CA GLU A 242 -30.40 -26.14 22.04
C GLU A 242 -30.32 -25.10 20.92
N GLU A 243 -31.07 -24.00 21.09
CA GLU A 243 -31.07 -22.88 20.12
C GLU A 243 -29.71 -22.21 20.07
N PHE A 244 -29.02 -22.10 21.20
CA PHE A 244 -27.66 -21.57 21.23
C PHE A 244 -26.69 -22.44 20.47
N LYS A 245 -26.79 -23.80 20.58
CA LYS A 245 -25.99 -24.73 19.76
C LYS A 245 -26.25 -24.57 18.26
N ILE A 246 -27.52 -24.31 17.88
CA ILE A 246 -27.83 -24.03 16.48
C ILE A 246 -27.22 -22.70 16.05
N MET A 247 -27.27 -21.67 16.89
CA MET A 247 -26.66 -20.37 16.63
C MET A 247 -25.15 -20.49 16.46
N GLN A 248 -24.45 -21.32 17.25
CA GLN A 248 -23.02 -21.53 17.13
C GLN A 248 -22.59 -22.08 15.75
N ASN A 249 -23.49 -22.76 15.03
CA ASN A 249 -23.21 -23.29 13.70
C ASN A 249 -22.94 -22.21 12.65
N HIS A 250 -23.26 -20.91 12.90
CA HIS A 250 -22.93 -19.87 11.94
C HIS A 250 -21.44 -19.81 11.64
N THR A 251 -20.57 -20.15 12.60
CA THR A 251 -19.12 -20.22 12.40
C THR A 251 -18.75 -21.29 11.38
N ILE A 252 -19.34 -22.48 11.49
CA ILE A 252 -19.11 -23.61 10.58
C ILE A 252 -19.73 -23.34 9.21
N ILE A 253 -20.95 -22.80 9.18
CA ILE A 253 -21.66 -22.45 7.94
C ILE A 253 -20.88 -21.40 7.17
N GLY A 254 -20.43 -20.33 7.84
CA GLY A 254 -19.62 -19.28 7.22
C GLY A 254 -18.32 -19.81 6.64
N ALA A 255 -17.58 -20.62 7.42
CA ALA A 255 -16.39 -21.28 6.96
C ALA A 255 -16.66 -22.17 5.72
N SER A 256 -17.74 -22.96 5.76
CA SER A 256 -18.13 -23.83 4.63
C SER A 256 -18.51 -23.05 3.37
N ILE A 257 -19.18 -21.90 3.51
CA ILE A 257 -19.49 -21.01 2.37
C ILE A 257 -18.20 -20.57 1.69
N LEU A 258 -17.21 -20.12 2.46
CA LEU A 258 -15.94 -19.61 1.95
C LEU A 258 -15.08 -20.75 1.36
N GLU A 259 -15.06 -21.92 1.97
CA GLU A 259 -14.35 -23.11 1.47
C GLU A 259 -14.91 -23.60 0.12
N ASN A 260 -16.21 -23.44 -0.11
CA ASN A 260 -16.88 -23.91 -1.33
C ASN A 260 -16.92 -22.84 -2.46
N MET A 261 -16.12 -21.79 -2.38
CA MET A 261 -16.05 -20.74 -3.41
C MET A 261 -15.34 -21.16 -4.71
N GLY A 262 -15.05 -22.46 -4.89
CA GLY A 262 -14.48 -23.01 -6.13
C GLY A 262 -13.09 -22.45 -6.44
N SER A 263 -12.94 -21.80 -7.60
CA SER A 263 -11.64 -21.25 -8.04
C SER A 263 -11.08 -20.11 -7.17
N TYR A 264 -11.86 -19.58 -6.23
CA TYR A 264 -11.44 -18.47 -5.35
C TYR A 264 -10.98 -18.92 -3.96
N GLN A 265 -11.08 -20.21 -3.63
CA GLN A 265 -10.71 -20.74 -2.30
C GLN A 265 -9.23 -20.54 -1.95
N ASP A 266 -8.35 -20.49 -2.95
CA ASP A 266 -6.92 -20.30 -2.78
C ASP A 266 -6.49 -18.83 -2.62
N GLU A 267 -7.41 -17.88 -2.87
CA GLU A 267 -7.15 -16.46 -2.67
C GLU A 267 -6.91 -16.15 -1.17
N GLU A 268 -5.87 -15.38 -0.87
CA GLU A 268 -5.49 -15.05 0.51
C GLU A 268 -6.63 -14.42 1.33
N LEU A 269 -7.46 -13.60 0.70
CA LEU A 269 -8.64 -13.03 1.35
C LEU A 269 -9.61 -14.13 1.83
N MET A 270 -9.83 -15.16 1.02
CA MET A 270 -10.75 -16.26 1.36
C MET A 270 -10.18 -17.10 2.50
N LYS A 271 -8.88 -17.37 2.51
CA LYS A 271 -8.21 -18.10 3.60
C LYS A 271 -8.32 -17.35 4.94
N VAL A 272 -8.05 -16.04 4.92
CA VAL A 272 -8.17 -15.20 6.11
C VAL A 272 -9.63 -15.09 6.57
N ALA A 273 -10.56 -14.90 5.65
CA ALA A 273 -11.99 -14.84 5.95
C ALA A 273 -12.49 -16.18 6.55
N TYR A 274 -12.05 -17.33 6.02
CA TYR A 274 -12.33 -18.65 6.57
C TYR A 274 -11.87 -18.75 8.03
N GLN A 275 -10.63 -18.37 8.31
CA GLN A 275 -10.08 -18.39 9.67
C GLN A 275 -10.94 -17.54 10.63
N ILE A 276 -11.29 -16.35 10.19
CA ILE A 276 -12.09 -15.42 10.99
C ILE A 276 -13.50 -15.99 11.21
N CYS A 277 -14.20 -16.40 10.14
CA CYS A 277 -15.55 -16.99 10.26
C CYS A 277 -15.59 -18.17 11.19
N ARG A 278 -14.62 -19.09 11.07
CA ARG A 278 -14.63 -20.31 11.86
C ARG A 278 -14.29 -20.08 13.31
N TRP A 279 -13.29 -19.20 13.60
CA TRP A 279 -12.65 -19.15 14.91
C TRP A 279 -12.77 -17.84 15.68
N HIS A 280 -13.58 -16.85 15.24
CA HIS A 280 -13.74 -15.60 15.99
C HIS A 280 -14.48 -15.78 17.34
N HIS A 281 -15.13 -16.91 17.57
CA HIS A 281 -15.72 -17.28 18.86
C HIS A 281 -14.87 -18.26 19.67
N GLU A 282 -13.67 -18.61 19.21
CA GLU A 282 -12.70 -19.30 20.04
C GLU A 282 -12.18 -18.39 21.15
N ARG A 283 -11.82 -19.00 22.27
CA ARG A 283 -11.35 -18.28 23.45
C ARG A 283 -9.94 -18.70 23.80
N TYR A 284 -9.13 -17.77 24.20
CA TYR A 284 -7.72 -18.01 24.52
C TYR A 284 -7.52 -19.09 25.59
N ASP A 285 -8.53 -19.31 26.47
CA ASP A 285 -8.55 -20.38 27.47
C ASP A 285 -8.99 -21.74 26.94
N GLY A 286 -9.37 -21.88 25.67
CA GLY A 286 -9.84 -23.12 25.03
C GLY A 286 -11.31 -23.46 25.33
N LYS A 287 -12.09 -22.52 25.88
CA LYS A 287 -13.52 -22.73 26.18
C LYS A 287 -14.44 -22.11 25.12
N GLY A 288 -13.88 -21.80 23.95
CA GLY A 288 -14.58 -21.29 22.80
C GLY A 288 -15.25 -22.36 21.96
N TYR A 289 -15.71 -21.96 20.77
CA TYR A 289 -16.28 -22.86 19.77
C TYR A 289 -15.91 -22.39 18.37
N PRO A 290 -15.96 -23.25 17.34
CA PRO A 290 -16.49 -24.61 17.29
C PRO A 290 -15.51 -25.72 17.66
N ASP A 291 -14.19 -25.46 17.60
CA ASP A 291 -13.16 -26.49 17.67
C ASP A 291 -12.47 -26.56 19.06
N GLY A 292 -12.66 -25.58 19.92
CA GLY A 292 -12.06 -25.47 21.26
C GLY A 292 -10.56 -25.21 21.24
N LEU A 293 -10.08 -24.45 20.23
CA LEU A 293 -8.69 -24.06 20.10
C LEU A 293 -8.22 -23.20 21.28
N LYS A 294 -6.94 -23.34 21.65
CA LYS A 294 -6.38 -22.68 22.82
C LYS A 294 -5.11 -21.87 22.47
N GLY A 295 -5.02 -20.67 23.03
CA GLY A 295 -3.82 -19.86 22.90
C GLY A 295 -3.50 -19.52 21.45
N ASP A 296 -2.26 -19.78 21.05
CA ASP A 296 -1.77 -19.50 19.69
C ASP A 296 -2.22 -20.53 18.63
N GLU A 297 -2.97 -21.57 18.99
CA GLU A 297 -3.66 -22.43 18.01
C GLU A 297 -4.75 -21.63 17.27
N ILE A 298 -5.29 -20.58 17.91
CA ILE A 298 -6.25 -19.66 17.29
C ILE A 298 -5.48 -18.70 16.38
N PRO A 299 -5.77 -18.62 15.07
CA PRO A 299 -5.14 -17.64 14.20
C PRO A 299 -5.27 -16.20 14.74
N ILE A 300 -4.20 -15.43 14.66
CA ILE A 300 -4.20 -14.04 15.16
C ILE A 300 -5.30 -13.19 14.51
N SER A 301 -5.63 -13.44 13.24
CA SER A 301 -6.74 -12.82 12.53
C SER A 301 -8.07 -13.00 13.26
N ALA A 302 -8.37 -14.22 13.70
CA ALA A 302 -9.58 -14.53 14.46
C ALA A 302 -9.55 -13.94 15.88
N GLN A 303 -8.39 -13.98 16.55
CA GLN A 303 -8.24 -13.40 17.89
C GLN A 303 -8.52 -11.89 17.92
N VAL A 304 -7.98 -11.15 16.93
CA VAL A 304 -8.18 -9.69 16.83
C VAL A 304 -9.64 -9.35 16.54
N VAL A 305 -10.26 -10.07 15.60
CA VAL A 305 -11.69 -9.85 15.26
C VAL A 305 -12.60 -10.23 16.42
N SER A 306 -12.32 -11.31 17.15
CA SER A 306 -13.05 -11.69 18.36
C SER A 306 -13.09 -10.56 19.39
N LEU A 307 -11.95 -9.92 19.64
CA LEU A 307 -11.87 -8.79 20.58
C LEU A 307 -12.62 -7.56 20.05
N ALA A 308 -12.53 -7.28 18.76
CA ALA A 308 -13.24 -6.16 18.12
C ALA A 308 -14.77 -6.37 18.17
N ASP A 309 -15.24 -7.58 17.88
CA ASP A 309 -16.67 -7.94 17.92
C ASP A 309 -17.24 -7.84 19.35
N VAL A 310 -16.56 -8.42 20.33
CA VAL A 310 -16.99 -8.33 21.73
C VAL A 310 -17.04 -6.88 22.21
N TYR A 311 -16.05 -6.07 21.85
CA TYR A 311 -16.07 -4.65 22.22
C TYR A 311 -17.26 -3.92 21.58
N ASP A 312 -17.50 -4.08 20.27
CA ASP A 312 -18.63 -3.44 19.59
C ASP A 312 -19.97 -3.93 20.15
N ALA A 313 -20.11 -5.23 20.42
CA ALA A 313 -21.30 -5.81 21.03
C ALA A 313 -21.62 -5.23 22.43
N LEU A 314 -20.62 -4.74 23.16
CA LEU A 314 -20.83 -4.10 24.46
C LEU A 314 -21.27 -2.63 24.33
N VAL A 315 -20.70 -1.89 23.37
CA VAL A 315 -20.90 -0.44 23.24
C VAL A 315 -22.00 -0.05 22.25
N SER A 316 -22.51 -1.00 21.45
CA SER A 316 -23.62 -0.79 20.51
C SER A 316 -24.98 -1.10 21.15
N GLU A 317 -26.00 -0.30 20.84
CA GLU A 317 -27.36 -0.59 21.23
C GLU A 317 -27.90 -1.77 20.44
N ARG A 318 -28.49 -2.76 21.14
CA ARG A 318 -29.21 -3.88 20.54
C ARG A 318 -30.67 -3.88 21.02
N VAL A 319 -31.56 -4.48 20.25
CA VAL A 319 -33.01 -4.49 20.52
C VAL A 319 -33.36 -4.86 21.98
N TYR A 320 -32.50 -5.63 22.64
CA TYR A 320 -32.73 -6.15 24.01
C TYR A 320 -31.71 -5.68 25.04
N LYS A 321 -30.73 -4.80 24.66
CA LYS A 321 -29.66 -4.41 25.56
C LYS A 321 -29.25 -2.96 25.31
N LYS A 322 -29.27 -2.14 26.38
CA LYS A 322 -28.69 -0.81 26.35
C LYS A 322 -27.16 -0.93 26.21
N ALA A 323 -26.55 -0.03 25.43
CA ALA A 323 -25.10 0.09 25.30
C ALA A 323 -24.45 0.37 26.67
N TYR A 324 -23.35 -0.29 26.95
CA TYR A 324 -22.49 0.08 28.07
C TYR A 324 -21.65 1.31 27.69
N SER A 325 -21.19 2.05 28.70
CA SER A 325 -20.18 3.10 28.43
C SER A 325 -18.87 2.47 27.97
N HIS A 326 -18.10 3.25 27.23
CA HIS A 326 -16.75 2.84 26.78
C HIS A 326 -15.91 2.30 27.95
N GLU A 327 -15.86 3.03 29.07
CA GLU A 327 -15.08 2.68 30.24
C GLU A 327 -15.56 1.34 30.85
N LYS A 328 -16.87 1.14 30.91
CA LYS A 328 -17.42 -0.11 31.45
C LYS A 328 -17.15 -1.29 30.52
N ALA A 329 -17.22 -1.10 29.20
CA ALA A 329 -16.90 -2.14 28.24
C ALA A 329 -15.42 -2.58 28.34
N ILE A 330 -14.48 -1.63 28.43
CA ILE A 330 -13.06 -1.94 28.63
C ILE A 330 -12.85 -2.70 29.95
N GLU A 331 -13.45 -2.24 31.06
CA GLU A 331 -13.36 -2.90 32.36
C GLU A 331 -13.84 -4.37 32.30
N MET A 332 -14.99 -4.62 31.67
CA MET A 332 -15.56 -5.96 31.53
C MET A 332 -14.66 -6.91 30.71
N ILE A 333 -14.05 -6.39 29.63
CA ILE A 333 -13.14 -7.17 28.80
C ILE A 333 -11.88 -7.52 29.59
N ILE A 334 -11.26 -6.55 30.26
CA ILE A 334 -10.03 -6.76 31.04
C ILE A 334 -10.27 -7.72 32.21
N ASN A 335 -11.42 -7.62 32.88
CA ASN A 335 -11.79 -8.51 33.97
C ASN A 335 -12.18 -9.93 33.53
N GLY A 336 -12.23 -10.20 32.20
CA GLY A 336 -12.58 -11.51 31.65
C GLY A 336 -14.06 -11.86 31.73
N GLU A 337 -14.95 -10.89 32.00
CA GLU A 337 -16.41 -11.10 32.06
C GLU A 337 -17.01 -11.51 30.72
N CYS A 338 -16.34 -11.16 29.62
CA CYS A 338 -16.79 -11.43 28.25
C CYS A 338 -15.99 -12.55 27.56
N GLY A 339 -15.12 -13.24 28.29
CA GLY A 339 -14.25 -14.27 27.76
C GLY A 339 -12.79 -14.03 28.09
N CYS A 340 -11.94 -14.97 27.69
CA CYS A 340 -10.50 -14.86 27.86
C CYS A 340 -9.83 -14.54 26.51
N PHE A 341 -9.12 -13.43 26.47
CA PHE A 341 -8.41 -12.95 25.28
C PHE A 341 -6.91 -13.09 25.44
N ASN A 342 -6.19 -12.99 24.34
CA ASN A 342 -4.73 -12.94 24.34
C ASN A 342 -4.24 -11.71 25.12
N PRO A 343 -3.35 -11.89 26.11
CA PRO A 343 -2.85 -10.77 26.94
C PRO A 343 -2.30 -9.59 26.15
N ILE A 344 -1.56 -9.85 25.05
CA ILE A 344 -0.99 -8.77 24.24
C ILE A 344 -2.09 -7.96 23.52
N LEU A 345 -3.21 -8.60 23.14
CA LEU A 345 -4.34 -7.88 22.54
C LEU A 345 -5.07 -7.02 23.56
N LEU A 346 -5.13 -7.44 24.82
CA LEU A 346 -5.66 -6.62 25.92
C LEU A 346 -4.81 -5.38 26.15
N GLU A 347 -3.49 -5.50 26.06
CA GLU A 347 -2.57 -4.35 26.11
C GLU A 347 -2.78 -3.43 24.91
N CYS A 348 -2.93 -3.99 23.69
CA CYS A 348 -3.25 -3.19 22.50
C CYS A 348 -4.56 -2.42 22.65
N LEU A 349 -5.60 -3.05 23.23
CA LEU A 349 -6.89 -2.40 23.49
C LEU A 349 -6.74 -1.21 24.43
N LEU A 350 -5.94 -1.35 25.51
CA LEU A 350 -5.65 -0.26 26.43
C LEU A 350 -4.91 0.91 25.77
N ASP A 351 -3.97 0.62 24.85
CA ASP A 351 -3.25 1.68 24.14
C ASP A 351 -4.14 2.49 23.19
N ILE A 352 -5.10 1.84 22.55
CA ILE A 352 -5.97 2.48 21.56
C ILE A 352 -7.30 2.98 22.12
N GLN A 353 -7.61 2.75 23.41
CA GLN A 353 -8.91 3.05 24.03
C GLN A 353 -9.37 4.50 23.80
N ASP A 354 -8.48 5.47 23.93
CA ASP A 354 -8.81 6.88 23.71
C ASP A 354 -9.07 7.21 22.23
N ARG A 355 -8.39 6.51 21.31
CA ARG A 355 -8.65 6.65 19.86
C ARG A 355 -10.02 6.09 19.51
N ILE A 356 -10.36 4.91 20.03
CA ILE A 356 -11.66 4.29 19.86
C ILE A 356 -12.77 5.23 20.39
N LYS A 357 -12.61 5.73 21.62
CA LYS A 357 -13.58 6.64 22.26
C LYS A 357 -13.84 7.91 21.44
N ARG A 358 -12.78 8.48 20.84
CA ARG A 358 -12.91 9.64 19.94
C ARG A 358 -13.69 9.30 18.67
N LYS A 359 -13.39 8.15 18.05
CA LYS A 359 -14.04 7.73 16.80
C LYS A 359 -15.55 7.46 17.02
N MET A 360 -15.92 6.84 18.11
CA MET A 360 -17.33 6.60 18.45
C MET A 360 -18.15 7.88 18.65
N LYS A 361 -17.57 8.93 19.24
CA LYS A 361 -18.24 10.23 19.42
C LYS A 361 -18.53 10.97 18.11
N THR A 362 -17.77 10.71 17.06
CA THR A 362 -17.93 11.35 15.74
C THR A 362 -18.93 10.63 14.83
N SER A 363 -19.43 9.49 15.24
CA SER A 363 -20.34 8.64 14.44
C SER A 363 -21.84 8.97 14.61
N THR A 364 -22.22 10.00 15.37
CA THR A 364 -23.62 10.44 15.47
C THR A 364 -24.00 11.35 14.29
N PRO A 365 -25.19 11.13 13.63
CA PRO A 365 -25.49 11.71 12.32
C PRO A 365 -25.76 13.20 12.25
N GLU A 366 -25.95 13.91 13.34
CA GLU A 366 -26.53 15.27 13.34
C GLU A 366 -25.57 16.44 13.47
N ASP A 367 -24.30 16.25 13.84
CA ASP A 367 -23.33 17.35 14.01
C ASP A 367 -21.97 17.04 13.36
N ASN A 368 -21.91 17.05 12.02
CA ASN A 368 -20.63 16.83 11.34
C ASN A 368 -20.12 18.08 10.58
N PRO A 369 -19.47 19.03 11.28
CA PRO A 369 -18.67 20.08 10.62
C PRO A 369 -17.40 19.52 9.96
N PHE A 370 -17.09 18.23 10.14
CA PHE A 370 -15.85 17.59 9.72
C PHE A 370 -15.91 16.90 8.35
N LYS A 371 -17.07 16.77 7.70
CA LYS A 371 -17.14 16.21 6.32
C LYS A 371 -16.19 16.87 5.33
N LYS A 372 -15.79 18.13 5.55
CA LYS A 372 -14.78 18.82 4.74
C LYS A 372 -13.33 18.56 5.22
N ARG A 373 -13.11 18.26 6.52
CA ARG A 373 -11.77 17.99 7.08
C ARG A 373 -11.42 16.51 7.04
N GLU A 374 -12.40 15.61 7.23
CA GLU A 374 -12.21 14.17 7.07
C GLU A 374 -11.82 13.81 5.63
N LYS A 375 -12.48 14.40 4.63
CA LYS A 375 -12.09 14.20 3.22
C LYS A 375 -10.64 14.64 2.93
N LYS A 376 -10.11 15.60 3.70
CA LYS A 376 -8.72 16.08 3.57
C LYS A 376 -7.75 15.27 4.43
N ALA A 377 -8.18 14.71 5.57
CA ALA A 377 -7.39 13.80 6.39
C ALA A 377 -7.37 12.39 5.78
N GLU A 378 -8.50 11.90 5.29
CA GLU A 378 -8.58 10.66 4.51
C GLU A 378 -7.78 10.75 3.20
N LEU A 379 -7.79 11.91 2.50
CA LEU A 379 -6.91 12.12 1.34
C LEU A 379 -5.42 12.10 1.74
N LYS A 380 -5.07 12.63 2.89
CA LYS A 380 -3.69 12.68 3.37
C LYS A 380 -3.21 11.35 3.97
N GLU A 381 -4.05 10.63 4.72
CA GLU A 381 -3.81 9.22 5.09
C GLU A 381 -3.74 8.33 3.84
N PHE A 382 -4.52 8.65 2.83
CA PHE A 382 -4.53 8.01 1.55
C PHE A 382 -3.27 8.31 0.71
N GLU A 383 -2.81 9.55 0.67
CA GLU A 383 -1.57 9.94 0.02
C GLU A 383 -0.38 9.26 0.71
N ASN A 384 -0.34 9.22 2.03
CA ASN A 384 0.69 8.51 2.79
C ASN A 384 0.63 6.98 2.58
N ALA A 385 -0.58 6.38 2.58
CA ALA A 385 -0.74 4.95 2.29
C ALA A 385 -0.40 4.60 0.83
N LYS A 386 -0.59 5.54 -0.10
CA LYS A 386 -0.18 5.41 -1.49
C LYS A 386 1.35 5.51 -1.63
N GLU A 387 2.01 6.39 -0.87
CA GLU A 387 3.47 6.49 -0.81
C GLU A 387 4.08 5.21 -0.19
N ASP A 388 3.54 4.73 0.94
CA ASP A 388 3.97 3.47 1.57
C ASP A 388 3.76 2.25 0.65
N PHE A 389 2.64 2.23 -0.11
CA PHE A 389 2.36 1.17 -1.09
C PHE A 389 3.31 1.25 -2.29
N MET A 390 3.63 2.46 -2.77
CA MET A 390 4.61 2.68 -3.84
C MET A 390 6.00 2.19 -3.43
N ASP A 391 6.40 2.46 -2.20
CA ASP A 391 7.67 1.98 -1.61
C ASP A 391 7.74 0.44 -1.55
N VAL A 392 6.64 -0.21 -1.18
CA VAL A 392 6.55 -1.68 -1.13
C VAL A 392 6.53 -2.30 -2.52
N VAL A 393 5.82 -1.69 -3.48
CA VAL A 393 5.78 -2.16 -4.89
C VAL A 393 7.14 -1.99 -5.55
N SER A 394 7.82 -0.85 -5.35
CA SER A 394 9.19 -0.62 -5.83
C SER A 394 10.15 -1.67 -5.28
N LYS A 395 10.19 -1.88 -3.96
CA LYS A 395 11.06 -2.87 -3.31
C LYS A 395 10.80 -4.32 -3.73
N ASN A 396 9.54 -4.68 -4.02
CA ASN A 396 9.21 -6.02 -4.51
C ASN A 396 9.57 -6.19 -6.00
N MET A 397 9.40 -5.17 -6.82
CA MET A 397 9.85 -5.18 -8.22
C MET A 397 11.37 -5.27 -8.32
N GLU A 398 12.13 -4.56 -7.47
CA GLU A 398 13.59 -4.69 -7.40
C GLU A 398 14.05 -6.11 -7.03
N LYS A 399 13.37 -6.78 -6.08
CA LYS A 399 13.67 -8.17 -5.73
C LYS A 399 13.41 -9.13 -6.89
N GLU A 400 12.36 -8.94 -7.65
CA GLU A 400 12.08 -9.75 -8.84
C GLU A 400 13.07 -9.46 -9.98
N TYR A 401 13.48 -8.20 -10.20
CA TYR A 401 14.51 -7.85 -11.18
C TYR A 401 15.87 -8.43 -10.80
N THR A 402 16.27 -8.35 -9.55
CA THR A 402 17.54 -8.93 -9.06
C THR A 402 17.55 -10.47 -9.18
N ASN A 403 16.40 -11.11 -9.05
CA ASN A 403 16.27 -12.56 -9.25
C ASN A 403 16.34 -12.93 -10.74
N LEU A 404 15.76 -12.13 -11.64
CA LEU A 404 15.83 -12.35 -13.10
C LEU A 404 17.26 -12.14 -13.62
N GLU A 405 17.99 -11.14 -13.14
CA GLU A 405 19.41 -10.95 -13.48
C GLU A 405 20.30 -12.09 -12.97
N ASN A 406 20.01 -12.67 -11.81
CA ASN A 406 20.75 -13.82 -11.30
C ASN A 406 20.44 -15.13 -12.02
N ASP A 407 19.23 -15.31 -12.56
CA ASP A 407 18.85 -16.48 -13.35
C ASP A 407 19.41 -16.43 -14.79
N GLU A 408 19.56 -15.25 -15.40
CA GLU A 408 20.17 -15.10 -16.72
C GLU A 408 21.72 -15.20 -16.72
N LEU A 409 22.36 -14.94 -15.58
CA LEU A 409 23.84 -15.04 -15.46
C LEU A 409 24.37 -16.49 -15.30
N VAL A 410 23.49 -17.47 -15.16
CA VAL A 410 23.91 -18.88 -14.91
C VAL A 410 24.19 -19.67 -16.20
N ASP A 411 23.83 -19.22 -17.42
CA ASP A 411 23.88 -20.10 -18.61
C ASP A 411 24.77 -19.66 -19.79
N PHE A 412 25.67 -18.72 -19.63
CA PHE A 412 26.63 -18.37 -20.70
C PHE A 412 28.04 -18.95 -20.54
N SER A 413 28.32 -19.80 -19.56
CA SER A 413 29.64 -20.41 -19.34
C SER A 413 29.79 -21.88 -19.71
N ARG A 414 28.75 -22.55 -20.23
CA ARG A 414 28.84 -23.95 -20.66
C ARG A 414 28.23 -24.16 -22.05
N GLY A 415 29.09 -24.18 -23.07
CA GLY A 415 28.63 -24.64 -24.38
C GLY A 415 29.55 -24.30 -25.54
N GLY A 416 30.82 -24.65 -25.44
CA GLY A 416 31.64 -24.81 -26.62
C GLY A 416 31.25 -26.07 -27.39
N ALA A 417 30.42 -25.93 -28.45
CA ALA A 417 30.24 -26.95 -29.45
C ALA A 417 30.47 -26.33 -30.85
N LYS A 418 31.52 -26.75 -31.50
CA LYS A 418 31.84 -26.41 -32.89
C LYS A 418 30.77 -26.96 -33.85
N PRO A 419 30.36 -26.23 -34.89
CA PRO A 419 29.53 -26.78 -35.93
C PRO A 419 30.40 -27.71 -36.83
N ARG A 420 29.91 -28.91 -37.06
CA ARG A 420 30.33 -29.74 -38.20
C ARG A 420 29.26 -29.64 -39.26
N PHE A 421 29.70 -29.14 -40.44
CA PHE A 421 29.11 -29.20 -41.78
C PHE A 421 27.64 -28.83 -41.93
#